data_928088d094525449253dcc89f41d4757
#
_entry.id   928088d094525449253dcc89f41d4757
#
_cell.length_a   1.000
_cell.length_b   1.000
_cell.length_c   1.000
_cell.angle_alpha   90.00
_cell.angle_beta   90.00
_cell.angle_gamma   90.00
#
_symmetry.space_group_name_H-M   'P 1'
#
loop_
_entity.id
_entity.type
_entity.pdbx_description
1 polymer ?
#
loop_
_entity_poly.entity_id
_entity_poly.type
_entity_poly.pdbx_seq_one_letter_code
_entity_poly.pdbx_strand_id
1 'polypeptide(L)'
;YKRQGVNFESYKNLVGSFFNPKKIIVCTNFLESLDEQEYLNGLAEILKHAIITSDNDVDTLLKNIEKITSRDNDFLEEQTKRSIEIKTKIVTEDFLEAEQRKFLNFGHTFAHGIESINQNNPILHGHAVIIGMKMALEFSYQEKFLDEESFTKSKNLLNSFKYNLSDIELDADKILSAMELDKKNDGKGINLVLLKKIGVPFLSKSNEPNKILKFLNNFKASSIFLFGSF
;
A
#
# COMPACT_ATOMS: atom_id res chain seq x y z
N TYR A 1 -13.10 8.84 -11.95
CA TYR A 1 -13.36 9.79 -10.85
C TYR A 1 -12.05 10.26 -10.24
N LYS A 2 -11.71 11.51 -10.38
CA LYS A 2 -10.52 12.09 -9.77
C LYS A 2 -10.94 13.01 -8.64
N ARG A 3 -10.60 12.63 -7.41
CA ARG A 3 -10.70 13.51 -6.26
C ARG A 3 -9.54 14.50 -6.37
N GLN A 4 -9.82 15.76 -6.67
CA GLN A 4 -8.81 16.81 -6.67
C GLN A 4 -8.85 17.47 -5.31
N GLY A 5 -7.84 17.25 -4.51
CA GLY A 5 -7.68 17.89 -3.23
C GLY A 5 -6.34 18.62 -3.17
N VAL A 6 -6.36 19.80 -2.57
CA VAL A 6 -5.17 20.60 -2.27
C VAL A 6 -4.92 20.50 -0.76
N ASN A 7 -3.68 20.31 -0.39
CA ASN A 7 -3.29 20.34 1.01
C ASN A 7 -3.40 21.80 1.52
N PHE A 8 -4.01 21.96 2.67
CA PHE A 8 -4.12 23.26 3.32
C PHE A 8 -3.66 23.12 4.78
N GLU A 9 -2.66 23.92 5.16
CA GLU A 9 -1.94 23.79 6.42
C GLU A 9 -1.40 22.36 6.63
N SER A 10 -1.69 21.73 7.78
CA SER A 10 -1.28 20.36 8.09
C SER A 10 -2.23 19.28 7.57
N TYR A 11 -3.31 19.65 6.90
CA TYR A 11 -4.34 18.72 6.43
C TYR A 11 -4.17 18.37 4.96
N LYS A 12 -4.03 17.06 4.67
CA LYS A 12 -3.99 16.55 3.28
C LYS A 12 -5.40 16.60 2.66
N ASN A 13 -5.50 17.07 1.41
CA ASN A 13 -6.71 17.08 0.58
C ASN A 13 -7.92 17.80 1.19
N LEU A 14 -7.71 18.81 2.04
CA LEU A 14 -8.79 19.50 2.75
C LEU A 14 -9.70 20.31 1.81
N VAL A 15 -9.12 20.94 0.79
CA VAL A 15 -9.86 21.77 -0.18
C VAL A 15 -9.83 21.10 -1.54
N GLY A 16 -10.98 20.83 -2.11
CA GLY A 16 -11.04 20.20 -3.43
C GLY A 16 -12.46 20.02 -3.96
N SER A 17 -12.55 19.56 -5.18
CA SER A 17 -13.83 19.26 -5.83
C SER A 17 -13.86 17.84 -6.37
N PHE A 18 -15.08 17.29 -6.45
CA PHE A 18 -15.34 16.01 -7.11
C PHE A 18 -15.72 16.30 -8.55
N PHE A 19 -14.80 16.09 -9.47
CA PHE A 19 -15.02 16.30 -10.89
C PHE A 19 -14.50 15.12 -11.69
N ASN A 20 -15.34 14.62 -12.60
CA ASN A 20 -14.93 13.52 -13.47
C ASN A 20 -14.24 14.08 -14.71
N PRO A 21 -13.00 13.67 -15.01
CA PRO A 21 -12.36 14.06 -16.26
C PRO A 21 -13.10 13.43 -17.44
N LYS A 22 -13.20 14.17 -18.56
CA LYS A 22 -13.77 13.63 -19.80
C LYS A 22 -12.88 12.54 -20.42
N LYS A 23 -11.56 12.64 -20.21
CA LYS A 23 -10.58 11.71 -20.76
C LYS A 23 -9.36 11.65 -19.83
N ILE A 24 -8.81 10.46 -19.65
CA ILE A 24 -7.52 10.22 -18.99
C ILE A 24 -6.59 9.66 -20.05
N ILE A 25 -5.43 10.28 -20.23
CA ILE A 25 -4.38 9.82 -21.13
C ILE A 25 -3.24 9.33 -20.25
N VAL A 26 -2.78 8.11 -20.49
CA VAL A 26 -1.64 7.50 -19.82
C VAL A 26 -0.58 7.18 -20.88
N CYS A 27 0.66 7.62 -20.65
CA CYS A 27 1.77 7.39 -21.55
C CYS A 27 2.93 6.82 -20.73
N THR A 28 3.25 5.56 -20.94
CA THR A 28 4.28 4.83 -20.19
C THR A 28 5.70 5.21 -20.58
N ASN A 29 5.92 5.80 -21.77
CA ASN A 29 7.23 6.27 -22.19
C ASN A 29 7.87 7.29 -21.21
N PHE A 30 7.05 8.06 -20.48
CA PHE A 30 7.57 8.97 -19.45
C PHE A 30 8.18 8.26 -18.23
N LEU A 31 7.94 6.95 -18.06
CA LEU A 31 8.56 6.17 -17.00
C LEU A 31 10.08 5.99 -17.20
N GLU A 32 10.56 6.10 -18.44
CA GLU A 32 11.99 6.00 -18.77
C GLU A 32 12.82 7.10 -18.10
N SER A 33 12.27 8.31 -18.01
CA SER A 33 12.95 9.49 -17.46
C SER A 33 12.74 9.70 -15.96
N LEU A 34 11.89 8.90 -15.31
CA LEU A 34 11.71 8.96 -13.86
C LEU A 34 12.98 8.52 -13.15
N ASP A 35 13.34 9.21 -12.06
CA ASP A 35 14.33 8.66 -11.14
C ASP A 35 13.82 7.36 -10.51
N GLU A 36 14.75 6.57 -9.99
CA GLU A 36 14.45 5.23 -9.47
C GLU A 36 13.47 5.26 -8.29
N GLN A 37 13.55 6.27 -7.43
CA GLN A 37 12.69 6.36 -6.25
C GLN A 37 11.25 6.67 -6.64
N GLU A 38 11.04 7.58 -7.60
CA GLU A 38 9.71 7.91 -8.10
C GLU A 38 9.11 6.77 -8.94
N TYR A 39 9.95 6.04 -9.68
CA TYR A 39 9.52 4.84 -10.39
C TYR A 39 9.00 3.77 -9.41
N LEU A 40 9.78 3.47 -8.37
CA LEU A 40 9.40 2.54 -7.31
C LEU A 40 8.17 3.03 -6.51
N ASN A 41 8.08 4.34 -6.28
CA ASN A 41 6.92 4.96 -5.66
C ASN A 41 5.62 4.63 -6.42
N GLY A 42 5.63 4.75 -7.75
CA GLY A 42 4.49 4.38 -8.60
C GLY A 42 4.22 2.87 -8.63
N LEU A 43 5.29 2.06 -8.68
CA LEU A 43 5.21 0.60 -8.75
C LEU A 43 4.46 -0.01 -7.55
N ALA A 44 4.57 0.58 -6.37
CA ALA A 44 3.91 0.10 -5.16
C ALA A 44 2.40 -0.12 -5.34
N GLU A 45 1.72 0.74 -6.11
CA GLU A 45 0.29 0.61 -6.39
C GLU A 45 -0.02 -0.58 -7.30
N ILE A 46 0.82 -0.86 -8.29
CA ILE A 46 0.69 -2.05 -9.17
C ILE A 46 0.83 -3.32 -8.35
N LEU A 47 1.84 -3.39 -7.46
CA LEU A 47 2.06 -4.53 -6.56
C LEU A 47 0.86 -4.73 -5.64
N LYS A 48 0.32 -3.64 -5.08
CA LYS A 48 -0.88 -3.69 -4.24
C LYS A 48 -2.08 -4.25 -4.99
N HIS A 49 -2.34 -3.75 -6.21
CA HIS A 49 -3.46 -4.21 -7.01
C HIS A 49 -3.35 -5.71 -7.32
N ALA A 50 -2.16 -6.20 -7.67
CA ALA A 50 -1.94 -7.63 -7.88
C ALA A 50 -2.28 -8.46 -6.64
N ILE A 51 -1.75 -8.08 -5.48
CA ILE A 51 -1.93 -8.82 -4.22
C ILE A 51 -3.42 -8.89 -3.81
N ILE A 52 -4.18 -7.81 -3.96
CA ILE A 52 -5.59 -7.77 -3.55
C ILE A 52 -6.55 -8.37 -4.57
N THR A 53 -6.07 -8.74 -5.77
CA THR A 53 -6.96 -9.14 -6.88
C THR A 53 -6.83 -10.59 -7.26
N SER A 54 -5.63 -11.08 -7.57
CA SER A 54 -5.48 -12.47 -8.01
C SER A 54 -4.06 -13.00 -7.88
N ASP A 55 -3.99 -14.30 -7.64
CA ASP A 55 -2.76 -15.06 -7.58
C ASP A 55 -2.00 -15.03 -8.93
N ASN A 56 -2.74 -15.06 -10.05
CA ASN A 56 -2.15 -14.95 -11.37
C ASN A 56 -1.48 -13.61 -11.65
N ASP A 57 -2.04 -12.51 -11.13
CA ASP A 57 -1.42 -11.18 -11.27
C ASP A 57 -0.08 -11.14 -10.49
N VAL A 58 -0.03 -11.74 -9.29
CA VAL A 58 1.21 -11.87 -8.51
C VAL A 58 2.24 -12.74 -9.23
N ASP A 59 1.83 -13.88 -9.80
CA ASP A 59 2.72 -14.76 -10.58
C ASP A 59 3.28 -14.06 -11.82
N THR A 60 2.45 -13.28 -12.49
CA THR A 60 2.87 -12.52 -13.67
C THR A 60 3.98 -11.53 -13.32
N LEU A 61 3.84 -10.80 -12.21
CA LEU A 61 4.85 -9.85 -11.76
C LEU A 61 6.13 -10.57 -11.30
N LEU A 62 6.02 -11.67 -10.53
CA LEU A 62 7.17 -12.45 -10.07
C LEU A 62 7.99 -13.05 -11.23
N LYS A 63 7.33 -13.53 -12.27
CA LYS A 63 7.99 -14.09 -13.46
C LYS A 63 8.68 -13.04 -14.33
N ASN A 64 8.32 -11.76 -14.19
CA ASN A 64 8.80 -10.68 -15.03
C ASN A 64 9.51 -9.56 -14.25
N ILE A 65 10.14 -9.88 -13.11
CA ILE A 65 10.89 -8.90 -12.30
C ILE A 65 11.94 -8.16 -13.14
N GLU A 66 12.67 -8.89 -14.00
CA GLU A 66 13.68 -8.30 -14.88
C GLU A 66 13.08 -7.26 -15.84
N LYS A 67 11.90 -7.52 -16.41
CA LYS A 67 11.21 -6.55 -17.27
C LYS A 67 10.77 -5.30 -16.50
N ILE A 68 10.34 -5.47 -15.26
CA ILE A 68 9.96 -4.35 -14.39
C ILE A 68 11.20 -3.52 -14.07
N THR A 69 12.29 -4.15 -13.64
CA THR A 69 13.53 -3.44 -13.25
C THR A 69 14.23 -2.79 -14.44
N SER A 70 14.18 -3.40 -15.64
CA SER A 70 14.71 -2.81 -16.87
C SER A 70 13.78 -1.77 -17.51
N ARG A 71 12.59 -1.57 -16.93
CA ARG A 71 11.54 -0.67 -17.45
C ARG A 71 11.09 -1.01 -18.86
N ASP A 72 10.92 -2.32 -19.15
CA ASP A 72 10.37 -2.77 -20.43
C ASP A 72 9.02 -2.11 -20.70
N ASN A 73 8.96 -1.25 -21.71
CA ASN A 73 7.81 -0.37 -21.93
C ASN A 73 6.54 -1.16 -22.28
N ASP A 74 6.64 -2.22 -23.07
CA ASP A 74 5.47 -3.01 -23.49
C ASP A 74 4.87 -3.72 -22.27
N PHE A 75 5.72 -4.31 -21.43
CA PHE A 75 5.29 -4.96 -20.20
C PHE A 75 4.68 -3.96 -19.21
N LEU A 76 5.31 -2.79 -19.03
CA LEU A 76 4.80 -1.75 -18.12
C LEU A 76 3.47 -1.16 -18.61
N GLU A 77 3.28 -1.01 -19.93
CA GLU A 77 1.99 -0.59 -20.49
C GLU A 77 0.89 -1.59 -20.15
N GLU A 78 1.14 -2.89 -20.34
CA GLU A 78 0.21 -3.97 -20.01
C GLU A 78 -0.14 -3.95 -18.52
N GLN A 79 0.86 -3.87 -17.62
CA GLN A 79 0.64 -3.86 -16.17
C GLN A 79 -0.07 -2.59 -15.71
N THR A 80 0.24 -1.45 -16.29
CA THR A 80 -0.44 -0.18 -16.00
C THR A 80 -1.90 -0.25 -16.42
N LYS A 81 -2.19 -0.76 -17.62
CA LYS A 81 -3.56 -1.00 -18.10
C LYS A 81 -4.30 -1.93 -17.14
N ARG A 82 -3.70 -3.06 -16.77
CA ARG A 82 -4.28 -4.02 -15.82
C ARG A 82 -4.61 -3.35 -14.47
N SER A 83 -3.69 -2.56 -13.93
CA SER A 83 -3.86 -1.84 -12.68
C SER A 83 -5.01 -0.82 -12.75
N ILE A 84 -5.15 -0.11 -13.87
CA ILE A 84 -6.27 0.81 -14.14
C ILE A 84 -7.60 0.06 -14.21
N GLU A 85 -7.65 -1.08 -14.89
CA GLU A 85 -8.85 -1.92 -14.98
C GLU A 85 -9.32 -2.39 -13.61
N ILE A 86 -8.40 -2.90 -12.77
CA ILE A 86 -8.68 -3.32 -11.39
C ILE A 86 -9.29 -2.16 -10.59
N LYS A 87 -8.62 -1.02 -10.58
CA LYS A 87 -9.06 0.16 -9.85
C LYS A 87 -10.41 0.67 -10.36
N THR A 88 -10.59 0.72 -11.68
CA THR A 88 -11.84 1.16 -12.30
C THR A 88 -12.99 0.25 -11.93
N LYS A 89 -12.80 -1.07 -12.01
CA LYS A 89 -13.81 -2.06 -11.61
C LYS A 89 -14.26 -1.85 -10.17
N ILE A 90 -13.30 -1.82 -9.23
CA ILE A 90 -13.58 -1.66 -7.79
C ILE A 90 -14.31 -0.33 -7.51
N VAL A 91 -13.88 0.77 -8.13
CA VAL A 91 -14.49 2.10 -7.93
C VAL A 91 -15.88 2.19 -8.56
N THR A 92 -16.12 1.49 -9.68
CA THR A 92 -17.43 1.49 -10.34
C THR A 92 -18.44 0.66 -9.56
N GLU A 93 -18.00 -0.49 -9.02
CA GLU A 93 -18.86 -1.39 -8.23
C GLU A 93 -19.18 -0.81 -6.83
N ASP A 94 -18.29 0.03 -6.28
CA ASP A 94 -18.47 0.67 -4.96
C ASP A 94 -18.08 2.16 -5.01
N PHE A 95 -18.93 2.96 -5.66
CA PHE A 95 -18.68 4.39 -5.85
C PHE A 95 -18.61 5.17 -4.53
N LEU A 96 -19.44 4.80 -3.55
CA LEU A 96 -19.55 5.49 -2.25
C LEU A 96 -18.58 4.99 -1.19
N GLU A 97 -17.70 4.02 -1.54
CA GLU A 97 -16.72 3.43 -0.61
C GLU A 97 -17.37 2.74 0.60
N ALA A 98 -18.48 2.07 0.36
CA ALA A 98 -19.19 1.36 1.43
C ALA A 98 -18.43 0.09 1.88
N GLU A 99 -17.90 -0.72 0.95
CA GLU A 99 -17.25 -2.00 1.23
C GLU A 99 -16.00 -2.26 0.39
N GLN A 100 -16.16 -2.66 -0.88
CA GLN A 100 -15.07 -3.19 -1.71
C GLN A 100 -14.00 -2.16 -2.03
N ARG A 101 -14.36 -0.91 -2.20
CA ARG A 101 -13.40 0.16 -2.47
C ARG A 101 -12.41 0.36 -1.33
N LYS A 102 -12.78 0.00 -0.09
CA LYS A 102 -11.87 0.02 1.07
C LYS A 102 -10.69 -0.92 0.89
N PHE A 103 -10.81 -1.98 0.07
CA PHE A 103 -9.71 -2.92 -0.20
C PHE A 103 -8.54 -2.25 -0.92
N LEU A 104 -8.77 -1.15 -1.65
CA LEU A 104 -7.70 -0.33 -2.21
C LEU A 104 -6.80 0.29 -1.13
N ASN A 105 -7.25 0.32 0.12
CA ASN A 105 -6.48 0.80 1.26
C ASN A 105 -5.64 -0.32 1.94
N PHE A 106 -5.41 -1.45 1.26
CA PHE A 106 -4.49 -2.48 1.76
C PHE A 106 -3.10 -1.88 2.01
N GLY A 107 -2.60 -2.01 3.25
CA GLY A 107 -1.37 -1.38 3.71
C GLY A 107 -1.48 0.11 4.10
N HIS A 108 -2.49 0.84 3.62
CA HIS A 108 -2.57 2.30 3.79
C HIS A 108 -2.77 2.76 5.23
N THR A 109 -3.47 1.99 6.06
CA THR A 109 -3.67 2.38 7.47
C THR A 109 -2.33 2.47 8.21
N PHE A 110 -1.42 1.52 8.00
CA PHE A 110 -0.05 1.57 8.52
C PHE A 110 0.78 2.64 7.81
N ALA A 111 0.68 2.74 6.49
CA ALA A 111 1.42 3.71 5.68
C ALA A 111 1.15 5.17 6.12
N HIS A 112 -0.11 5.54 6.31
CA HIS A 112 -0.48 6.89 6.79
C HIS A 112 0.08 7.17 8.19
N GLY A 113 0.08 6.17 9.08
CA GLY A 113 0.74 6.29 10.39
C GLY A 113 2.23 6.58 10.25
N ILE A 114 2.93 5.85 9.36
CA ILE A 114 4.36 6.04 9.08
C ILE A 114 4.61 7.42 8.45
N GLU A 115 3.84 7.82 7.44
CA GLU A 115 3.96 9.15 6.82
C GLU A 115 3.77 10.27 7.84
N SER A 116 2.80 10.11 8.75
CA SER A 116 2.47 11.12 9.77
C SER A 116 3.63 11.39 10.72
N ILE A 117 4.41 10.38 11.09
CA ILE A 117 5.54 10.55 12.01
C ILE A 117 6.84 10.96 11.32
N ASN A 118 6.93 10.80 10.00
CA ASN A 118 8.11 11.13 9.19
C ASN A 118 8.01 12.50 8.48
N GLN A 119 7.22 13.45 8.99
CA GLN A 119 7.02 14.76 8.34
C GLN A 119 8.30 15.60 8.20
N ASN A 120 9.27 15.46 9.12
CA ASN A 120 10.55 16.16 9.07
C ASN A 120 11.53 15.54 8.05
N ASN A 121 11.36 14.27 7.70
CA ASN A 121 12.07 13.56 6.66
C ASN A 121 11.02 12.81 5.82
N PRO A 122 10.34 13.48 4.87
CA PRO A 122 9.19 12.92 4.19
C PRO A 122 9.52 11.67 3.40
N ILE A 123 8.81 10.59 3.71
CA ILE A 123 8.85 9.35 2.93
C ILE A 123 7.93 9.47 1.71
N LEU A 124 8.36 8.93 0.56
CA LEU A 124 7.50 8.79 -0.61
C LEU A 124 6.32 7.87 -0.30
N HIS A 125 5.14 8.23 -0.77
CA HIS A 125 3.89 7.52 -0.46
C HIS A 125 3.97 6.01 -0.76
N GLY A 126 4.44 5.63 -1.95
CA GLY A 126 4.57 4.22 -2.32
C GLY A 126 5.55 3.45 -1.42
N HIS A 127 6.62 4.10 -0.93
CA HIS A 127 7.55 3.50 0.03
C HIS A 127 6.85 3.22 1.36
N ALA A 128 6.07 4.18 1.86
CA ALA A 128 5.24 3.97 3.06
C ALA A 128 4.21 2.84 2.84
N VAL A 129 3.59 2.78 1.65
CA VAL A 129 2.62 1.74 1.28
C VAL A 129 3.29 0.36 1.24
N ILE A 130 4.52 0.23 0.72
CA ILE A 130 5.27 -1.04 0.75
C ILE A 130 5.48 -1.53 2.18
N ILE A 131 5.92 -0.65 3.10
CA ILE A 131 6.07 -1.03 4.52
C ILE A 131 4.71 -1.41 5.10
N GLY A 132 3.69 -0.60 4.84
CA GLY A 132 2.34 -0.86 5.32
C GLY A 132 1.74 -2.17 4.79
N MET A 133 2.02 -2.55 3.54
CA MET A 133 1.63 -3.85 3.00
C MET A 133 2.38 -5.00 3.67
N LYS A 134 3.70 -4.86 3.90
CA LYS A 134 4.47 -5.85 4.66
C LYS A 134 3.91 -6.03 6.08
N MET A 135 3.55 -4.93 6.76
CA MET A 135 2.89 -4.98 8.07
C MET A 135 1.53 -5.67 8.00
N ALA A 136 0.70 -5.34 7.00
CA ALA A 136 -0.62 -5.96 6.85
C ALA A 136 -0.54 -7.47 6.54
N LEU A 137 0.43 -7.90 5.72
CA LEU A 137 0.71 -9.32 5.46
C LEU A 137 1.15 -10.06 6.73
N GLU A 138 2.15 -9.50 7.43
CA GLU A 138 2.68 -10.09 8.67
C GLU A 138 1.60 -10.18 9.75
N PHE A 139 0.80 -9.12 9.93
CA PHE A 139 -0.32 -9.12 10.87
C PHE A 139 -1.37 -10.16 10.48
N SER A 140 -1.73 -10.26 9.18
CA SER A 140 -2.68 -11.26 8.69
C SER A 140 -2.19 -12.68 8.94
N TYR A 141 -0.89 -12.94 8.78
CA TYR A 141 -0.29 -14.24 9.00
C TYR A 141 -0.20 -14.61 10.50
N GLN A 142 0.26 -13.68 11.35
CA GLN A 142 0.33 -13.89 12.81
C GLN A 142 -1.05 -14.13 13.44
N GLU A 143 -2.08 -13.47 12.91
CA GLU A 143 -3.48 -13.67 13.31
C GLU A 143 -4.12 -14.92 12.70
N LYS A 144 -3.37 -15.71 11.92
CA LYS A 144 -3.84 -16.94 11.27
C LYS A 144 -4.99 -16.72 10.29
N PHE A 145 -5.12 -15.52 9.73
CA PHE A 145 -6.05 -15.24 8.65
C PHE A 145 -5.48 -15.66 7.29
N LEU A 146 -4.19 -15.38 7.07
CA LEU A 146 -3.50 -15.61 5.81
C LEU A 146 -2.77 -16.95 5.84
N ASP A 147 -2.92 -17.74 4.78
CA ASP A 147 -2.17 -18.99 4.60
C ASP A 147 -0.68 -18.72 4.29
N GLU A 148 0.17 -19.71 4.60
CA GLU A 148 1.63 -19.60 4.46
C GLU A 148 2.09 -19.40 3.02
N GLU A 149 1.43 -20.04 2.06
CA GLU A 149 1.76 -19.94 0.64
C GLU A 149 1.53 -18.50 0.14
N SER A 150 0.33 -17.96 0.39
CA SER A 150 -0.02 -16.58 0.03
C SER A 150 0.87 -15.55 0.74
N PHE A 151 1.21 -15.79 2.02
CA PHE A 151 2.11 -14.93 2.78
C PHE A 151 3.50 -14.90 2.15
N THR A 152 4.11 -16.08 1.94
CA THR A 152 5.45 -16.20 1.38
C THR A 152 5.54 -15.60 -0.02
N LYS A 153 4.56 -15.89 -0.87
CA LYS A 153 4.51 -15.40 -2.25
C LYS A 153 4.37 -13.87 -2.31
N SER A 154 3.47 -13.28 -1.53
CA SER A 154 3.31 -11.83 -1.46
C SER A 154 4.55 -11.14 -0.90
N LYS A 155 5.16 -11.71 0.16
CA LYS A 155 6.39 -11.21 0.75
C LYS A 155 7.55 -11.23 -0.25
N ASN A 156 7.70 -12.31 -1.01
CA ASN A 156 8.71 -12.42 -2.07
C ASN A 156 8.52 -11.34 -3.13
N LEU A 157 7.27 -11.11 -3.58
CA LEU A 157 6.98 -10.05 -4.55
C LEU A 157 7.40 -8.67 -4.02
N LEU A 158 7.03 -8.31 -2.78
CA LEU A 158 7.38 -7.02 -2.20
C LEU A 158 8.89 -6.86 -1.93
N ASN A 159 9.61 -7.96 -1.73
CA ASN A 159 11.06 -7.96 -1.51
C ASN A 159 11.88 -8.00 -2.81
N SER A 160 11.24 -8.25 -3.97
CA SER A 160 11.94 -8.29 -5.25
C SER A 160 12.44 -6.92 -5.73
N PHE A 161 11.99 -5.84 -5.09
CA PHE A 161 12.34 -4.47 -5.47
C PHE A 161 13.08 -3.76 -4.34
N LYS A 162 14.13 -3.01 -4.68
CA LYS A 162 15.03 -2.34 -3.72
C LYS A 162 14.49 -0.98 -3.29
N TYR A 163 13.46 -0.98 -2.45
CA TYR A 163 13.02 0.24 -1.79
C TYR A 163 14.05 0.70 -0.75
N ASN A 164 14.47 1.97 -0.80
CA ASN A 164 15.31 2.54 0.25
C ASN A 164 14.42 2.84 1.48
N LEU A 165 14.58 2.06 2.54
CA LEU A 165 13.79 2.13 3.76
C LEU A 165 14.66 2.39 5.02
N SER A 166 15.93 2.77 4.85
CA SER A 166 16.91 2.83 5.93
C SER A 166 16.68 3.97 6.93
N ASP A 167 16.17 5.12 6.45
CA ASP A 167 16.07 6.34 7.26
C ASP A 167 14.65 6.61 7.77
N ILE A 168 13.81 5.58 7.78
CA ILE A 168 12.41 5.69 8.15
C ILE A 168 12.23 5.47 9.65
N GLU A 169 11.66 6.45 10.34
CA GLU A 169 11.26 6.29 11.73
C GLU A 169 10.08 5.31 11.82
N LEU A 170 10.25 4.26 12.64
CA LEU A 170 9.23 3.24 12.94
C LEU A 170 9.00 3.20 14.46
N ASP A 171 8.53 4.28 15.04
CA ASP A 171 8.14 4.36 16.44
C ASP A 171 6.71 3.83 16.62
N ALA A 172 6.58 2.71 17.34
CA ALA A 172 5.32 1.99 17.47
C ALA A 172 4.22 2.82 18.15
N ASP A 173 4.57 3.56 19.21
CA ASP A 173 3.59 4.38 19.96
C ASP A 173 3.13 5.57 19.12
N LYS A 174 4.05 6.22 18.40
CA LYS A 174 3.71 7.35 17.52
C LYS A 174 2.87 6.88 16.32
N ILE A 175 3.22 5.73 15.69
CA ILE A 175 2.44 5.15 14.58
C ILE A 175 1.03 4.83 15.07
N LEU A 176 0.89 4.15 16.22
CA LEU A 176 -0.42 3.83 16.77
C LEU A 176 -1.24 5.10 17.03
N SER A 177 -0.66 6.10 17.69
CA SER A 177 -1.33 7.37 17.95
C SER A 177 -1.81 8.06 16.68
N ALA A 178 -1.00 8.04 15.61
CA ALA A 178 -1.38 8.59 14.31
C ALA A 178 -2.54 7.79 13.67
N MET A 179 -2.52 6.46 13.77
CA MET A 179 -3.60 5.59 13.26
C MET A 179 -4.92 5.81 14.01
N GLU A 180 -4.88 6.11 15.30
CA GLU A 180 -6.07 6.44 16.10
C GLU A 180 -6.64 7.81 15.75
N LEU A 181 -5.78 8.80 15.47
CA LEU A 181 -6.18 10.15 15.09
C LEU A 181 -6.89 10.17 13.73
N ASP A 182 -6.42 9.41 12.76
CA ASP A 182 -7.03 9.31 11.42
C ASP A 182 -8.49 8.78 11.49
N LYS A 183 -8.86 8.11 12.57
CA LYS A 183 -10.15 7.43 12.75
C LYS A 183 -11.04 7.94 13.87
N LYS A 184 -10.68 9.02 14.56
CA LYS A 184 -11.50 9.60 15.67
C LYS A 184 -12.92 9.98 15.27
N ASN A 185 -13.24 10.03 13.99
CA ASN A 185 -14.59 10.36 13.53
C ASN A 185 -15.59 9.21 13.63
N ASP A 186 -15.15 7.94 13.81
CA ASP A 186 -16.04 6.77 13.82
C ASP A 186 -16.15 6.05 15.18
N GLY A 187 -15.32 6.36 16.17
CA GLY A 187 -15.41 5.86 17.56
C GLY A 187 -15.27 4.33 17.77
N LYS A 188 -14.81 3.57 16.78
CA LYS A 188 -14.93 2.10 16.76
C LYS A 188 -13.63 1.34 16.53
N GLY A 189 -12.52 1.78 17.15
CA GLY A 189 -11.24 1.08 17.01
C GLY A 189 -10.63 1.20 15.61
N ILE A 190 -9.45 0.58 15.41
CA ILE A 190 -8.69 0.70 14.17
C ILE A 190 -9.16 -0.36 13.16
N ASN A 191 -9.56 0.09 11.97
CA ASN A 191 -9.92 -0.78 10.87
C ASN A 191 -8.71 -1.05 9.98
N LEU A 192 -8.45 -2.32 9.68
CA LEU A 192 -7.36 -2.75 8.81
C LEU A 192 -7.92 -3.50 7.60
N VAL A 193 -7.37 -3.25 6.43
CA VAL A 193 -7.56 -4.16 5.30
C VAL A 193 -6.50 -5.24 5.41
N LEU A 194 -6.94 -6.48 5.53
CA LEU A 194 -6.12 -7.67 5.72
C LEU A 194 -6.43 -8.69 4.62
N LEU A 195 -5.67 -9.78 4.55
CA LEU A 195 -5.86 -10.86 3.57
C LEU A 195 -6.18 -12.19 4.25
N LYS A 196 -7.06 -12.96 3.60
CA LYS A 196 -7.24 -14.39 3.89
C LYS A 196 -6.37 -15.24 2.95
N LYS A 197 -6.18 -14.75 1.75
CA LYS A 197 -5.38 -15.33 0.69
C LYS A 197 -5.14 -14.24 -0.37
N ILE A 198 -4.18 -14.40 -1.25
CA ILE A 198 -4.01 -13.51 -2.42
C ILE A 198 -5.34 -13.41 -3.16
N GLY A 199 -5.77 -12.17 -3.47
CA GLY A 199 -7.04 -11.89 -4.13
C GLY A 199 -8.28 -11.95 -3.22
N VAL A 200 -8.11 -12.21 -1.93
CA VAL A 200 -9.23 -12.29 -0.96
C VAL A 200 -9.01 -11.33 0.21
N PRO A 201 -9.03 -10.00 -0.06
CA PRO A 201 -8.95 -8.99 0.98
C PRO A 201 -10.25 -8.94 1.81
N PHE A 202 -10.13 -8.55 3.06
CA PHE A 202 -11.28 -8.30 3.93
C PHE A 202 -11.01 -7.13 4.87
N LEU A 203 -12.07 -6.50 5.36
CA LEU A 203 -11.99 -5.45 6.35
C LEU A 203 -12.07 -6.05 7.77
N SER A 204 -10.95 -6.00 8.49
CA SER A 204 -10.90 -6.30 9.93
C SER A 204 -11.27 -5.04 10.69
N LYS A 205 -12.42 -5.09 11.39
CA LYS A 205 -12.97 -3.92 12.09
C LYS A 205 -12.60 -3.95 13.57
N SER A 206 -12.48 -2.76 14.15
CA SER A 206 -12.38 -2.58 15.61
C SER A 206 -11.19 -3.31 16.25
N ASN A 207 -10.04 -3.35 15.59
CA ASN A 207 -8.84 -3.96 16.16
C ASN A 207 -8.40 -3.20 17.42
N GLU A 208 -8.09 -3.97 18.47
CA GLU A 208 -7.67 -3.42 19.76
C GLU A 208 -6.31 -2.70 19.63
N PRO A 209 -6.18 -1.45 20.12
CA PRO A 209 -4.92 -0.69 20.05
C PRO A 209 -3.73 -1.43 20.66
N ASN A 210 -3.91 -2.07 21.82
CA ASN A 210 -2.85 -2.83 22.51
C ASN A 210 -2.30 -3.99 21.66
N LYS A 211 -3.17 -4.65 20.89
CA LYS A 211 -2.77 -5.73 19.99
C LYS A 211 -1.93 -5.20 18.83
N ILE A 212 -2.34 -4.07 18.27
CA ILE A 212 -1.59 -3.39 17.21
C ILE A 212 -0.25 -2.89 17.75
N LEU A 213 -0.21 -2.29 18.92
CA LEU A 213 1.03 -1.82 19.54
C LEU A 213 2.05 -2.96 19.74
N LYS A 214 1.57 -4.09 20.28
CA LYS A 214 2.42 -5.28 20.44
C LYS A 214 2.97 -5.76 19.11
N PHE A 215 2.15 -5.78 18.07
CA PHE A 215 2.57 -6.14 16.72
C PHE A 215 3.63 -5.16 16.18
N LEU A 216 3.40 -3.85 16.27
CA LEU A 216 4.33 -2.82 15.78
C LEU A 216 5.70 -2.91 16.46
N ASN A 217 5.74 -3.14 17.78
CA ASN A 217 7.00 -3.32 18.52
C ASN A 217 7.76 -4.57 18.03
N ASN A 218 7.07 -5.67 17.80
CA ASN A 218 7.69 -6.91 17.29
C ASN A 218 8.17 -6.74 15.84
N PHE A 219 7.39 -6.06 15.00
CA PHE A 219 7.76 -5.78 13.61
C PHE A 219 9.02 -4.92 13.52
N LYS A 220 9.13 -3.88 14.34
CA LYS A 220 10.33 -3.03 14.42
C LYS A 220 11.57 -3.84 14.78
N ALA A 221 11.48 -4.71 15.78
CA ALA A 221 12.59 -5.56 16.18
C ALA A 221 13.04 -6.50 15.05
N SER A 222 12.10 -7.05 14.29
CA SER A 222 12.39 -7.92 13.14
C SER A 222 12.95 -7.14 11.93
N SER A 223 12.47 -5.90 11.70
CA SER A 223 12.89 -5.09 10.56
C SER A 223 14.33 -4.61 10.66
N ILE A 224 14.88 -4.42 11.86
CA ILE A 224 16.31 -4.09 12.06
C ILE A 224 17.22 -5.19 11.46
N PHE A 225 16.79 -6.45 11.48
CA PHE A 225 17.52 -7.55 10.85
C PHE A 225 17.25 -7.68 9.35
N LEU A 226 16.11 -7.18 8.85
CA LEU A 226 15.73 -7.29 7.43
C LEU A 226 16.28 -6.14 6.57
N PHE A 227 16.56 -4.98 7.16
CA PHE A 227 17.11 -3.80 6.48
C PHE A 227 18.59 -3.58 6.73
N GLY A 228 19.21 -4.33 7.63
CA GLY A 228 20.61 -4.20 8.06
C GLY A 228 21.60 -5.19 7.41
N SER A 229 21.19 -5.95 6.40
CA SER A 229 22.07 -6.92 5.73
C SER A 229 22.32 -6.49 4.28
N PHE A 230 23.24 -5.55 4.11
CA PHE A 230 24.01 -5.34 2.86
C PHE A 230 25.45 -4.96 3.17
#